data_353346ccae771a65aff0dcddb695ac03
#
_entry.id   353346ccae771a65aff0dcddb695ac03
#
_cell.length_a   1.000
_cell.length_b   1.000
_cell.length_c   1.000
_cell.angle_alpha   90.00
_cell.angle_beta   90.00
_cell.angle_gamma   90.00
#
_symmetry.space_group_name_H-M   'P 1'
#
loop_
_entity.id
_entity.type
_entity.pdbx_description
1 polymer ?
#
loop_
_entity_poly.entity_id
_entity_poly.type
_entity_poly.pdbx_seq_one_letter_code
_entity_poly.pdbx_strand_id
1 'polypeptide(L)'
;MTLTLVPPPVPSRAAAGPLDVLGVPGQINLDYAATAPCARAAADAVAELLPWYASVHRGAGALSRRCTLAYERARQTVGDFVGARADDHVVFTRNTTDALNLLARALPPGATVVTFGGEHHANLLPWPRGSVRLPVPEDPAGAVRALDAALGELRRGTTPDRDLPVLVAVTGASNVTGERWPVAELARVARRHRARIAVDAAQLAPHAPVDLHVLDVDYLAVSGHKLYAPFGAGVLVGRADWLDAAPPYLAGGGATSHVGAATHDVRWATGPARHEAGTPNLLGAVALAAVCAALSGADRAALHDAEQALLARLRDGIAALPHVVELRTFGPDAPRVGIASFVVAGRDSAEVAAHLAAHHDIGVRDGLFCAHPLARRLLTEAAGRSGRRDLPPTALRASIGLGSTEEHVDALLAALATLG
;
A
#
# COMPACT_ATOMS: atom_id res chain seq x y z
N MET A 1 5.14 32.56 -11.61
CA MET A 1 6.32 31.81 -12.05
C MET A 1 5.82 30.73 -13.01
N THR A 2 6.05 30.89 -14.30
CA THR A 2 5.52 30.00 -15.35
C THR A 2 6.46 28.80 -15.43
N LEU A 3 6.01 27.63 -14.96
CA LEU A 3 6.72 26.37 -15.13
C LEU A 3 6.77 26.04 -16.63
N THR A 4 7.90 26.24 -17.24
CA THR A 4 8.16 25.78 -18.62
C THR A 4 8.41 24.27 -18.53
N LEU A 5 7.37 23.46 -18.82
CA LEU A 5 7.50 22.00 -18.93
C LEU A 5 8.34 21.68 -20.16
N VAL A 6 9.63 21.41 -19.99
CA VAL A 6 10.45 20.76 -21.01
C VAL A 6 10.04 19.27 -21.00
N PRO A 7 9.60 18.70 -22.15
CA PRO A 7 9.32 17.26 -22.17
C PRO A 7 10.59 16.48 -21.88
N PRO A 8 10.51 15.44 -21.01
CA PRO A 8 11.68 14.64 -20.68
C PRO A 8 12.26 13.97 -21.93
N PRO A 9 13.60 13.83 -22.03
CA PRO A 9 14.20 13.09 -23.13
C PRO A 9 13.73 11.64 -23.11
N VAL A 10 13.32 11.14 -24.27
CA VAL A 10 12.98 9.71 -24.45
C VAL A 10 14.27 8.92 -24.21
N PRO A 11 14.32 8.03 -23.20
CA PRO A 11 15.54 7.27 -22.95
C PRO A 11 15.88 6.37 -24.14
N SER A 12 17.19 6.30 -24.46
CA SER A 12 17.69 5.41 -25.51
C SER A 12 17.39 3.95 -25.15
N ARG A 13 16.97 3.16 -26.14
CA ARG A 13 16.62 1.73 -26.05
C ARG A 13 17.86 0.80 -25.87
N ALA A 14 18.74 1.04 -24.93
CA ALA A 14 19.72 0.03 -24.53
C ALA A 14 19.00 -0.98 -23.62
N ALA A 15 19.34 -2.26 -23.72
CA ALA A 15 18.71 -3.44 -23.11
C ALA A 15 18.25 -3.26 -21.63
N ALA A 16 17.16 -2.53 -21.45
CA ALA A 16 16.59 -2.23 -20.14
C ALA A 16 15.65 -3.37 -19.72
N GLY A 17 15.74 -3.79 -18.44
CA GLY A 17 14.92 -4.84 -17.88
C GLY A 17 13.47 -4.39 -17.61
N PRO A 18 12.52 -5.33 -17.48
CA PRO A 18 11.11 -5.01 -17.25
C PRO A 18 10.86 -4.29 -15.92
N LEU A 19 11.76 -4.42 -14.94
CA LEU A 19 11.69 -3.77 -13.64
C LEU A 19 12.50 -2.48 -13.56
N ASP A 20 13.17 -2.05 -14.63
CA ASP A 20 13.80 -0.74 -14.65
C ASP A 20 12.74 0.34 -14.49
N VAL A 21 13.01 1.33 -13.66
CA VAL A 21 12.09 2.43 -13.43
C VAL A 21 12.40 3.61 -14.33
N LEU A 22 11.35 4.28 -14.78
CA LEU A 22 11.49 5.51 -15.57
C LEU A 22 11.78 6.67 -14.61
N GLY A 23 12.80 7.46 -14.94
CA GLY A 23 13.20 8.61 -14.12
C GLY A 23 13.79 9.72 -14.95
N VAL A 24 14.01 10.86 -14.33
CA VAL A 24 14.69 12.02 -14.94
C VAL A 24 16.15 12.00 -14.51
N PRO A 25 17.11 12.01 -15.45
CA PRO A 25 18.53 12.04 -15.12
C PRO A 25 18.87 13.22 -14.18
N GLY A 26 19.70 12.95 -13.16
CA GLY A 26 20.13 13.96 -12.19
C GLY A 26 19.15 14.19 -11.03
N GLN A 27 17.91 13.67 -11.09
CA GLN A 27 16.96 13.75 -9.98
C GLN A 27 17.06 12.51 -9.10
N ILE A 28 17.25 12.70 -7.80
CA ILE A 28 17.30 11.65 -6.80
C ILE A 28 15.93 11.53 -6.13
N ASN A 29 15.18 10.49 -6.45
CA ASN A 29 13.90 10.23 -5.83
C ASN A 29 14.07 9.25 -4.64
N LEU A 30 13.82 9.72 -3.43
CA LEU A 30 13.77 8.92 -2.20
C LEU A 30 12.38 9.02 -1.52
N ASP A 31 11.31 9.18 -2.34
CA ASP A 31 9.91 9.20 -1.86
C ASP A 31 9.06 8.05 -2.44
N TYR A 32 9.63 6.86 -2.62
CA TYR A 32 8.97 5.67 -3.16
C TYR A 32 7.73 5.24 -2.33
N ALA A 33 7.75 5.46 -1.02
CA ALA A 33 6.63 5.11 -0.15
C ALA A 33 5.40 6.02 -0.34
N ALA A 34 5.55 7.20 -0.95
CA ALA A 34 4.41 8.02 -1.38
C ALA A 34 3.86 7.52 -2.71
N THR A 35 4.73 7.40 -3.72
CA THR A 35 4.43 6.81 -5.03
C THR A 35 5.73 6.38 -5.70
N ALA A 36 5.76 5.15 -6.23
CA ALA A 36 6.91 4.65 -6.95
C ALA A 36 6.94 5.19 -8.40
N PRO A 37 8.13 5.41 -8.98
CA PRO A 37 8.25 5.68 -10.40
C PRO A 37 7.66 4.54 -11.25
N CYS A 38 7.30 4.84 -12.50
CA CYS A 38 6.75 3.84 -13.40
C CYS A 38 7.81 2.80 -13.79
N ALA A 39 7.50 1.51 -13.61
CA ALA A 39 8.33 0.46 -14.19
C ALA A 39 8.14 0.39 -15.71
N ARG A 40 9.19 0.01 -16.42
CA ARG A 40 9.17 -0.15 -17.88
C ARG A 40 8.07 -1.11 -18.31
N ALA A 41 7.92 -2.25 -17.62
CA ALA A 41 6.86 -3.22 -17.91
C ALA A 41 5.45 -2.57 -17.92
N ALA A 42 5.16 -1.66 -16.98
CA ALA A 42 3.89 -0.97 -16.93
C ALA A 42 3.71 -0.01 -18.12
N ALA A 43 4.74 0.77 -18.44
CA ALA A 43 4.70 1.73 -19.53
C ALA A 43 4.56 1.03 -20.88
N ASP A 44 5.35 -0.02 -21.11
CA ASP A 44 5.35 -0.78 -22.37
C ASP A 44 4.00 -1.49 -22.59
N ALA A 45 3.43 -2.12 -21.56
CA ALA A 45 2.13 -2.78 -21.63
C ALA A 45 1.00 -1.79 -21.97
N VAL A 46 1.03 -0.60 -21.40
CA VAL A 46 0.08 0.48 -21.76
C VAL A 46 0.28 0.94 -23.18
N ALA A 47 1.53 1.21 -23.61
CA ALA A 47 1.83 1.64 -24.96
C ALA A 47 1.39 0.60 -26.02
N GLU A 48 1.61 -0.67 -25.76
CA GLU A 48 1.18 -1.77 -26.64
C GLU A 48 -0.35 -1.87 -26.77
N LEU A 49 -1.08 -1.63 -25.67
CA LEU A 49 -2.55 -1.75 -25.65
C LEU A 49 -3.26 -0.53 -26.26
N LEU A 50 -2.68 0.66 -26.16
CA LEU A 50 -3.32 1.92 -26.59
C LEU A 50 -3.91 1.91 -28.01
N PRO A 51 -3.23 1.38 -29.06
CA PRO A 51 -3.81 1.33 -30.41
C PRO A 51 -5.06 0.44 -30.53
N TRP A 52 -5.27 -0.46 -29.57
CA TRP A 52 -6.36 -1.42 -29.51
C TRP A 52 -7.48 -1.01 -28.56
N TYR A 53 -7.34 0.14 -27.91
CA TYR A 53 -8.24 0.55 -26.85
C TYR A 53 -9.68 0.68 -27.33
N ALA A 54 -10.59 -0.01 -26.63
CA ALA A 54 -12.04 -0.02 -26.87
C ALA A 54 -12.79 -0.39 -25.58
N SER A 55 -14.11 -0.55 -25.70
CA SER A 55 -14.95 -0.92 -24.56
C SER A 55 -14.59 -2.29 -23.96
N VAL A 56 -14.78 -2.41 -22.65
CA VAL A 56 -14.59 -3.64 -21.88
C VAL A 56 -15.96 -4.24 -21.55
N HIS A 57 -16.15 -5.55 -21.70
CA HIS A 57 -17.34 -6.36 -21.38
C HIS A 57 -18.60 -6.11 -22.23
N ARG A 58 -18.69 -5.03 -23.05
CA ARG A 58 -19.94 -4.57 -23.66
C ARG A 58 -19.92 -4.41 -25.16
N GLY A 59 -19.06 -5.15 -25.85
CA GLY A 59 -18.98 -5.07 -27.30
C GLY A 59 -18.64 -6.41 -27.93
N ALA A 60 -19.31 -6.70 -29.07
CA ALA A 60 -19.05 -7.89 -29.88
C ALA A 60 -17.87 -7.73 -30.85
N GLY A 61 -17.41 -6.49 -31.07
CA GLY A 61 -16.30 -6.18 -31.98
C GLY A 61 -14.96 -6.73 -31.52
N ALA A 62 -14.05 -6.94 -32.47
CA ALA A 62 -12.72 -7.54 -32.18
C ALA A 62 -11.92 -6.73 -31.15
N LEU A 63 -11.96 -5.40 -31.23
CA LEU A 63 -11.27 -4.53 -30.28
C LEU A 63 -11.82 -4.67 -28.85
N SER A 64 -13.16 -4.66 -28.70
CA SER A 64 -13.80 -4.83 -27.39
C SER A 64 -13.51 -6.20 -26.79
N ARG A 65 -13.52 -7.27 -27.59
CA ARG A 65 -13.12 -8.61 -27.11
C ARG A 65 -11.67 -8.64 -26.66
N ARG A 66 -10.76 -8.02 -27.41
CA ARG A 66 -9.33 -7.91 -27.03
C ARG A 66 -9.16 -7.17 -25.70
N CYS A 67 -9.83 -6.03 -25.54
CA CYS A 67 -9.79 -5.24 -24.29
C CYS A 67 -10.38 -6.01 -23.11
N THR A 68 -11.49 -6.71 -23.29
CA THR A 68 -12.10 -7.57 -22.27
C THR A 68 -11.17 -8.70 -21.85
N LEU A 69 -10.54 -9.37 -22.80
CA LEU A 69 -9.56 -10.43 -22.51
C LEU A 69 -8.33 -9.90 -21.79
N ALA A 70 -7.83 -8.72 -22.18
CA ALA A 70 -6.70 -8.08 -21.51
C ALA A 70 -7.04 -7.72 -20.03
N TYR A 71 -8.25 -7.21 -19.80
CA TYR A 71 -8.72 -6.86 -18.45
C TYR A 71 -8.87 -8.09 -17.55
N GLU A 72 -9.49 -9.18 -18.06
CA GLU A 72 -9.68 -10.39 -17.26
C GLU A 72 -8.36 -11.16 -17.05
N ARG A 73 -7.45 -11.15 -18.03
CA ARG A 73 -6.08 -11.68 -17.83
C ARG A 73 -5.32 -10.86 -16.78
N ALA A 74 -5.48 -9.54 -16.78
CA ALA A 74 -4.88 -8.69 -15.75
C ALA A 74 -5.40 -9.07 -14.35
N ARG A 75 -6.71 -9.33 -14.22
CA ARG A 75 -7.33 -9.82 -12.97
C ARG A 75 -6.69 -11.11 -12.50
N GLN A 76 -6.57 -12.08 -13.40
CA GLN A 76 -5.94 -13.37 -13.10
C GLN A 76 -4.48 -13.18 -12.65
N THR A 77 -3.68 -12.42 -13.42
CA THR A 77 -2.26 -12.18 -13.10
C THR A 77 -2.07 -11.51 -11.75
N VAL A 78 -2.92 -10.54 -11.41
CA VAL A 78 -2.87 -9.89 -10.09
C VAL A 78 -3.30 -10.85 -8.98
N GLY A 79 -4.32 -11.68 -9.22
CA GLY A 79 -4.75 -12.72 -8.30
C GLY A 79 -3.61 -13.71 -8.00
N ASP A 80 -2.97 -14.21 -9.05
CA ASP A 80 -1.83 -15.14 -8.94
C ASP A 80 -0.65 -14.51 -8.16
N PHE A 81 -0.36 -13.22 -8.42
CA PHE A 81 0.73 -12.51 -7.75
C PHE A 81 0.54 -12.39 -6.23
N VAL A 82 -0.70 -12.28 -5.77
CA VAL A 82 -1.02 -12.16 -4.33
C VAL A 82 -1.51 -13.46 -3.70
N GLY A 83 -1.43 -14.59 -4.41
CA GLY A 83 -1.85 -15.90 -3.90
C GLY A 83 -3.34 -15.97 -3.60
N ALA A 84 -4.19 -15.40 -4.46
CA ALA A 84 -5.64 -15.49 -4.34
C ALA A 84 -6.11 -16.94 -4.48
N ARG A 85 -7.08 -17.34 -3.67
CA ARG A 85 -7.73 -18.64 -3.76
C ARG A 85 -8.69 -18.68 -4.94
N ALA A 86 -9.08 -19.86 -5.39
CA ALA A 86 -9.97 -20.03 -6.53
C ALA A 86 -11.37 -19.42 -6.32
N ASP A 87 -11.79 -19.27 -5.06
CA ASP A 87 -13.07 -18.68 -4.63
C ASP A 87 -12.96 -17.24 -4.12
N ASP A 88 -11.77 -16.64 -4.17
CA ASP A 88 -11.57 -15.24 -3.84
C ASP A 88 -11.99 -14.32 -5.02
N HIS A 89 -12.47 -13.13 -4.70
CA HIS A 89 -12.67 -12.07 -5.68
C HIS A 89 -11.44 -11.16 -5.76
N VAL A 90 -11.06 -10.82 -6.97
CA VAL A 90 -10.08 -9.75 -7.28
C VAL A 90 -10.88 -8.57 -7.84
N VAL A 91 -11.07 -7.52 -7.07
CA VAL A 91 -11.84 -6.34 -7.48
C VAL A 91 -10.88 -5.19 -7.74
N PHE A 92 -10.88 -4.66 -8.97
CA PHE A 92 -10.10 -3.48 -9.28
C PHE A 92 -10.72 -2.22 -8.65
N THR A 93 -9.87 -1.44 -8.04
CA THR A 93 -10.19 -0.17 -7.38
C THR A 93 -9.20 0.90 -7.85
N ARG A 94 -9.34 2.14 -7.39
CA ARG A 94 -8.38 3.21 -7.74
C ARG A 94 -7.05 3.07 -6.98
N ASN A 95 -7.10 2.59 -5.74
CA ASN A 95 -5.95 2.43 -4.84
C ASN A 95 -6.39 1.69 -3.56
N THR A 96 -5.48 1.47 -2.61
CA THR A 96 -5.76 0.86 -1.29
C THR A 96 -6.84 1.61 -0.51
N THR A 97 -6.88 2.94 -0.54
CA THR A 97 -7.94 3.70 0.15
C THR A 97 -9.32 3.34 -0.37
N ASP A 98 -9.46 3.23 -1.68
CA ASP A 98 -10.70 2.82 -2.34
C ASP A 98 -11.06 1.36 -2.01
N ALA A 99 -10.08 0.46 -2.03
CA ALA A 99 -10.23 -0.95 -1.68
C ALA A 99 -10.75 -1.15 -0.24
N LEU A 100 -10.16 -0.45 0.73
CA LEU A 100 -10.58 -0.54 2.14
C LEU A 100 -11.95 0.12 2.38
N ASN A 101 -12.31 1.19 1.65
CA ASN A 101 -13.65 1.74 1.69
C ASN A 101 -14.69 0.80 1.08
N LEU A 102 -14.35 0.07 -0.01
CA LEU A 102 -15.19 -0.98 -0.56
C LEU A 102 -15.42 -2.07 0.49
N LEU A 103 -14.37 -2.57 1.12
CA LEU A 103 -14.47 -3.59 2.16
C LEU A 103 -15.33 -3.10 3.34
N ALA A 104 -15.15 -1.85 3.79
CA ALA A 104 -15.94 -1.26 4.86
C ALA A 104 -17.45 -1.23 4.53
N ARG A 105 -17.81 -0.99 3.26
CA ARG A 105 -19.19 -1.04 2.78
C ARG A 105 -19.72 -2.46 2.60
N ALA A 106 -18.83 -3.43 2.43
CA ALA A 106 -19.19 -4.85 2.28
C ALA A 106 -19.29 -5.59 3.62
N LEU A 107 -18.99 -4.93 4.73
CA LEU A 107 -19.13 -5.55 6.06
C LEU A 107 -20.57 -5.96 6.33
N PRO A 108 -20.81 -7.15 6.91
CA PRO A 108 -22.12 -7.57 7.37
C PRO A 108 -22.70 -6.61 8.42
N PRO A 109 -24.03 -6.48 8.52
CA PRO A 109 -24.66 -5.68 9.57
C PRO A 109 -24.19 -6.09 10.97
N GLY A 110 -23.87 -5.10 11.80
CA GLY A 110 -23.39 -5.31 13.16
C GLY A 110 -21.91 -5.73 13.27
N ALA A 111 -21.19 -5.76 12.17
CA ALA A 111 -19.75 -6.08 12.19
C ALA A 111 -18.97 -5.09 13.04
N THR A 112 -18.03 -5.61 13.82
CA THR A 112 -17.03 -4.83 14.56
C THR A 112 -15.68 -4.93 13.89
N VAL A 113 -14.96 -3.81 13.75
CA VAL A 113 -13.60 -3.80 13.24
C VAL A 113 -12.63 -3.53 14.36
N VAL A 114 -11.54 -4.30 14.43
CA VAL A 114 -10.42 -4.09 15.35
C VAL A 114 -9.22 -3.67 14.54
N THR A 115 -8.62 -2.53 14.91
CA THR A 115 -7.44 -1.97 14.24
C THR A 115 -6.46 -1.40 15.26
N PHE A 116 -5.25 -1.04 14.84
CA PHE A 116 -4.26 -0.39 15.69
C PHE A 116 -4.17 1.11 15.43
N GLY A 117 -3.81 1.89 16.44
CA GLY A 117 -3.64 3.34 16.30
C GLY A 117 -2.47 3.77 15.41
N GLY A 118 -1.65 2.83 14.97
CA GLY A 118 -0.51 3.04 14.07
C GLY A 118 -0.83 2.95 12.58
N GLU A 119 -2.07 2.67 12.21
CA GLU A 119 -2.48 2.50 10.82
C GLU A 119 -2.41 3.81 10.01
N HIS A 120 -2.13 3.66 8.71
CA HIS A 120 -2.37 4.74 7.74
C HIS A 120 -3.84 5.15 7.74
N HIS A 121 -4.15 6.43 7.47
CA HIS A 121 -5.53 6.93 7.49
C HIS A 121 -6.48 6.10 6.60
N ALA A 122 -6.01 5.52 5.50
CA ALA A 122 -6.79 4.64 4.65
C ALA A 122 -7.31 3.39 5.39
N ASN A 123 -6.54 2.89 6.37
CA ASN A 123 -6.90 1.73 7.19
C ASN A 123 -7.35 2.12 8.62
N LEU A 124 -7.55 3.42 8.87
CA LEU A 124 -8.00 3.93 10.17
C LEU A 124 -9.38 4.55 10.13
N LEU A 125 -9.75 5.16 9.00
CA LEU A 125 -10.92 6.04 8.90
C LEU A 125 -12.19 5.39 8.31
N PRO A 126 -12.15 4.37 7.43
CA PRO A 126 -13.35 3.91 6.74
C PRO A 126 -14.27 3.04 7.61
N TRP A 127 -13.81 2.60 8.77
CA TRP A 127 -14.50 1.60 9.58
C TRP A 127 -15.73 2.15 10.31
N PRO A 128 -16.75 1.30 10.60
CA PRO A 128 -17.97 1.71 11.28
C PRO A 128 -17.71 2.38 12.64
N ARG A 129 -18.65 3.23 13.07
CA ARG A 129 -18.65 3.77 14.42
C ARG A 129 -18.74 2.62 15.44
N GLY A 130 -17.93 2.68 16.51
CA GLY A 130 -17.84 1.61 17.49
C GLY A 130 -16.75 0.57 17.19
N SER A 131 -15.98 0.75 16.10
CA SER A 131 -14.76 -0.04 15.88
C SER A 131 -13.76 0.15 17.01
N VAL A 132 -13.05 -0.93 17.34
CA VAL A 132 -12.05 -0.94 18.43
C VAL A 132 -10.70 -0.51 17.87
N ARG A 133 -10.10 0.52 18.45
CA ARG A 133 -8.75 0.95 18.11
C ARG A 133 -7.79 0.61 19.25
N LEU A 134 -6.92 -0.35 19.00
CA LEU A 134 -5.88 -0.76 19.94
C LEU A 134 -4.74 0.26 19.97
N PRO A 135 -4.06 0.43 21.11
CA PRO A 135 -2.83 1.22 21.18
C PRO A 135 -1.78 0.72 20.18
N VAL A 136 -0.90 1.60 19.75
CA VAL A 136 0.28 1.20 18.98
C VAL A 136 1.16 0.30 19.87
N PRO A 137 1.50 -0.93 19.45
CA PRO A 137 2.32 -1.83 20.27
C PRO A 137 3.79 -1.37 20.32
N GLU A 138 4.52 -1.79 21.33
CA GLU A 138 5.95 -1.53 21.46
C GLU A 138 6.81 -2.54 20.70
N ASP A 139 6.27 -3.74 20.48
CA ASP A 139 6.93 -4.82 19.76
C ASP A 139 5.92 -5.72 19.04
N PRO A 140 6.35 -6.58 18.10
CA PRO A 140 5.47 -7.48 17.37
C PRO A 140 4.69 -8.44 18.28
N ALA A 141 5.30 -8.93 19.36
CA ALA A 141 4.63 -9.84 20.32
C ALA A 141 3.56 -9.07 21.11
N GLY A 142 3.80 -7.81 21.42
CA GLY A 142 2.81 -6.90 22.02
C GLY A 142 1.58 -6.70 21.14
N ALA A 143 1.77 -6.58 19.81
CA ALA A 143 0.66 -6.53 18.87
C ALA A 143 -0.21 -7.80 18.96
N VAL A 144 0.43 -8.96 18.97
CA VAL A 144 -0.26 -10.26 19.08
C VAL A 144 -1.03 -10.40 20.39
N ARG A 145 -0.40 -10.05 21.52
CA ARG A 145 -1.07 -10.09 22.86
C ARG A 145 -2.24 -9.12 22.94
N ALA A 146 -2.07 -7.90 22.45
CA ALA A 146 -3.12 -6.87 22.47
C ALA A 146 -4.34 -7.28 21.64
N LEU A 147 -4.11 -7.85 20.46
CA LEU A 147 -5.18 -8.36 19.59
C LEU A 147 -5.91 -9.55 20.26
N ASP A 148 -5.17 -10.52 20.82
CA ASP A 148 -5.74 -11.70 21.48
C ASP A 148 -6.64 -11.29 22.65
N ALA A 149 -6.19 -10.37 23.49
CA ALA A 149 -6.96 -9.85 24.61
C ALA A 149 -8.24 -9.15 24.14
N ALA A 150 -8.14 -8.28 23.14
CA ALA A 150 -9.29 -7.52 22.64
C ALA A 150 -10.35 -8.43 21.99
N LEU A 151 -9.92 -9.38 21.16
CA LEU A 151 -10.84 -10.34 20.55
C LEU A 151 -11.48 -11.26 21.60
N GLY A 152 -10.72 -11.71 22.61
CA GLY A 152 -11.23 -12.46 23.75
C GLY A 152 -12.28 -11.68 24.55
N GLU A 153 -12.12 -10.39 24.72
CA GLU A 153 -13.10 -9.52 25.37
C GLU A 153 -14.38 -9.37 24.55
N LEU A 154 -14.26 -9.11 23.25
CA LEU A 154 -15.39 -9.04 22.34
C LEU A 154 -16.22 -10.34 22.34
N ARG A 155 -15.58 -11.49 22.44
CA ARG A 155 -16.27 -12.79 22.46
C ARG A 155 -16.92 -13.12 23.80
N ARG A 156 -16.39 -12.63 24.93
CA ARG A 156 -17.03 -12.82 26.25
C ARG A 156 -18.38 -12.12 26.38
N GLY A 157 -18.61 -11.04 25.66
CA GLY A 157 -19.86 -10.30 25.63
C GLY A 157 -20.96 -10.86 24.72
N THR A 158 -20.69 -11.96 24.01
CA THR A 158 -21.61 -12.53 23.02
C THR A 158 -22.18 -13.86 23.51
N THR A 159 -23.50 -14.07 23.36
CA THR A 159 -24.12 -15.40 23.51
C THR A 159 -23.73 -16.26 22.30
N PRO A 160 -23.68 -17.61 22.43
CA PRO A 160 -23.32 -18.52 21.34
C PRO A 160 -24.15 -18.32 20.06
N ASP A 161 -25.39 -17.86 20.18
CA ASP A 161 -26.31 -17.62 19.04
C ASP A 161 -26.09 -16.27 18.33
N ARG A 162 -25.20 -15.42 18.81
CA ARG A 162 -24.83 -14.15 18.19
C ARG A 162 -23.35 -14.10 17.88
N ASP A 163 -22.94 -14.84 16.86
CA ASP A 163 -21.60 -14.75 16.30
C ASP A 163 -21.49 -13.43 15.49
N LEU A 164 -21.24 -12.32 16.20
CA LEU A 164 -21.04 -11.02 15.55
C LEU A 164 -19.85 -11.09 14.60
N PRO A 165 -20.00 -10.67 13.33
CA PRO A 165 -18.88 -10.60 12.42
C PRO A 165 -17.81 -9.66 12.98
N VAL A 166 -16.57 -10.11 13.01
CA VAL A 166 -15.42 -9.32 13.43
C VAL A 166 -14.39 -9.32 12.31
N LEU A 167 -13.89 -8.14 11.97
CA LEU A 167 -12.78 -7.94 11.07
C LEU A 167 -11.61 -7.33 11.84
N VAL A 168 -10.43 -7.91 11.69
CA VAL A 168 -9.15 -7.32 12.10
C VAL A 168 -8.56 -6.63 10.88
N ALA A 169 -8.26 -5.34 10.97
CA ALA A 169 -7.69 -4.56 9.87
C ALA A 169 -6.30 -4.05 10.28
N VAL A 170 -5.25 -4.54 9.60
CA VAL A 170 -3.85 -4.27 9.97
C VAL A 170 -2.99 -3.95 8.76
N THR A 171 -1.95 -3.13 8.97
CA THR A 171 -0.92 -2.92 7.95
C THR A 171 0.03 -4.10 7.86
N GLY A 172 0.51 -4.41 6.66
CA GLY A 172 1.60 -5.39 6.47
C GLY A 172 2.98 -4.81 6.76
N ALA A 173 3.16 -3.51 6.46
CA ALA A 173 4.37 -2.75 6.80
C ALA A 173 4.01 -1.28 7.01
N SER A 174 4.63 -0.65 8.01
CA SER A 174 4.38 0.74 8.37
C SER A 174 4.84 1.69 7.25
N ASN A 175 3.96 2.58 6.81
CA ASN A 175 4.33 3.64 5.87
C ASN A 175 5.16 4.76 6.53
N VAL A 176 5.30 4.76 7.84
CA VAL A 176 6.12 5.70 8.60
C VAL A 176 7.52 5.15 8.80
N THR A 177 7.64 3.96 9.39
CA THR A 177 8.92 3.40 9.85
C THR A 177 9.44 2.25 8.98
N GLY A 178 8.65 1.77 8.04
CA GLY A 178 8.99 0.60 7.23
C GLY A 178 8.88 -0.73 7.96
N GLU A 179 8.65 -0.75 9.25
CA GLU A 179 8.63 -1.96 10.07
C GLU A 179 7.52 -2.91 9.64
N ARG A 180 7.90 -4.17 9.45
CA ARG A 180 6.97 -5.25 9.07
C ARG A 180 6.18 -5.72 10.28
N TRP A 181 4.89 -5.87 10.09
CA TRP A 181 3.99 -6.36 11.12
C TRP A 181 3.89 -7.88 11.13
N PRO A 182 3.61 -8.52 12.28
CA PRO A 182 3.54 -9.98 12.43
C PRO A 182 2.20 -10.53 11.87
N VAL A 183 1.96 -10.34 10.56
CA VAL A 183 0.66 -10.62 9.91
C VAL A 183 0.22 -12.07 10.11
N ALA A 184 1.13 -13.04 9.94
CA ALA A 184 0.79 -14.46 10.09
C ALA A 184 0.38 -14.82 11.54
N GLU A 185 1.03 -14.21 12.54
CA GLU A 185 0.68 -14.35 13.95
C GLU A 185 -0.67 -13.73 14.24
N LEU A 186 -0.92 -12.53 13.73
CA LEU A 186 -2.21 -11.82 13.88
C LEU A 186 -3.34 -12.59 13.19
N ALA A 187 -3.08 -13.18 12.01
CA ALA A 187 -4.05 -14.04 11.33
C ALA A 187 -4.41 -15.27 12.15
N ARG A 188 -3.42 -15.93 12.76
CA ARG A 188 -3.67 -17.07 13.68
C ARG A 188 -4.51 -16.66 14.89
N VAL A 189 -4.27 -15.48 15.45
CA VAL A 189 -5.10 -14.92 16.53
C VAL A 189 -6.52 -14.67 16.05
N ALA A 190 -6.69 -13.97 14.94
CA ALA A 190 -8.01 -13.68 14.36
C ALA A 190 -8.81 -14.97 14.16
N ARG A 191 -8.20 -16.00 13.59
CA ARG A 191 -8.83 -17.29 13.34
C ARG A 191 -9.27 -18.00 14.64
N ARG A 192 -8.44 -18.00 15.69
CA ARG A 192 -8.83 -18.58 17.01
C ARG A 192 -10.10 -17.95 17.56
N HIS A 193 -10.28 -16.68 17.31
CA HIS A 193 -11.46 -15.92 17.75
C HIS A 193 -12.56 -15.83 16.68
N ARG A 194 -12.49 -16.63 15.61
CA ARG A 194 -13.48 -16.59 14.50
C ARG A 194 -13.66 -15.18 13.92
N ALA A 195 -12.61 -14.39 13.91
CA ALA A 195 -12.55 -13.11 13.26
C ALA A 195 -11.88 -13.25 11.88
N ARG A 196 -12.27 -12.41 10.93
CA ARG A 196 -11.56 -12.25 9.66
C ARG A 196 -10.43 -11.24 9.80
N ILE A 197 -9.48 -11.30 8.88
CA ILE A 197 -8.37 -10.36 8.83
C ILE A 197 -8.20 -9.78 7.43
N ALA A 198 -8.07 -8.46 7.38
CA ALA A 198 -7.72 -7.68 6.18
C ALA A 198 -6.35 -7.04 6.37
N VAL A 199 -5.51 -7.14 5.34
CA VAL A 199 -4.16 -6.57 5.35
C VAL A 199 -4.06 -5.41 4.36
N ASP A 200 -3.70 -4.23 4.85
CA ASP A 200 -3.19 -3.15 4.01
C ASP A 200 -1.75 -3.50 3.60
N ALA A 201 -1.59 -3.99 2.38
CA ALA A 201 -0.31 -4.39 1.82
C ALA A 201 0.32 -3.30 0.93
N ALA A 202 -0.17 -2.06 1.00
CA ALA A 202 0.31 -0.97 0.15
C ALA A 202 1.83 -0.75 0.24
N GLN A 203 2.42 -0.93 1.44
CA GLN A 203 3.86 -0.83 1.63
C GLN A 203 4.58 -2.18 1.66
N LEU A 204 3.85 -3.30 1.83
CA LEU A 204 4.47 -4.62 1.87
C LEU A 204 4.67 -5.20 0.47
N ALA A 205 3.66 -5.14 -0.39
CA ALA A 205 3.65 -5.78 -1.70
C ALA A 205 4.79 -5.33 -2.66
N PRO A 206 5.22 -4.05 -2.67
CA PRO A 206 6.36 -3.61 -3.48
C PRO A 206 7.68 -4.27 -3.08
N HIS A 207 7.85 -4.57 -1.79
CA HIS A 207 9.13 -4.92 -1.19
C HIS A 207 9.28 -6.40 -0.84
N ALA A 208 8.17 -7.12 -0.62
CA ALA A 208 8.20 -8.52 -0.21
C ALA A 208 7.09 -9.31 -0.91
N PRO A 209 7.26 -10.62 -1.09
CA PRO A 209 6.16 -11.49 -1.51
C PRO A 209 4.99 -11.40 -0.52
N VAL A 210 3.77 -11.31 -1.05
CA VAL A 210 2.53 -11.34 -0.29
C VAL A 210 1.65 -12.43 -0.89
N ASP A 211 1.24 -13.38 -0.07
CA ASP A 211 0.41 -14.50 -0.47
C ASP A 211 -0.72 -14.68 0.55
N LEU A 212 -1.97 -14.45 0.12
CA LEU A 212 -3.15 -14.56 0.98
C LEU A 212 -3.30 -15.94 1.59
N HIS A 213 -3.01 -16.98 0.80
CA HIS A 213 -3.17 -18.37 1.24
C HIS A 213 -2.11 -18.73 2.30
N VAL A 214 -0.85 -18.38 2.05
CA VAL A 214 0.27 -18.65 2.97
C VAL A 214 0.13 -17.85 4.27
N LEU A 215 -0.27 -16.58 4.18
CA LEU A 215 -0.50 -15.72 5.36
C LEU A 215 -1.80 -16.05 6.10
N ASP A 216 -2.67 -16.87 5.50
CA ASP A 216 -4.00 -17.23 6.02
C ASP A 216 -4.87 -15.99 6.34
N VAL A 217 -4.83 -14.99 5.46
CA VAL A 217 -5.63 -13.76 5.56
C VAL A 217 -6.86 -13.83 4.66
N ASP A 218 -7.90 -13.08 5.02
CA ASP A 218 -9.18 -13.11 4.31
C ASP A 218 -9.28 -12.04 3.23
N TYR A 219 -8.64 -10.88 3.44
CA TYR A 219 -8.63 -9.76 2.49
C TYR A 219 -7.26 -9.12 2.41
N LEU A 220 -6.92 -8.62 1.22
CA LEU A 220 -5.69 -7.88 0.93
C LEU A 220 -6.00 -6.66 0.07
N ALA A 221 -5.43 -5.51 0.41
CA ALA A 221 -5.54 -4.28 -0.37
C ALA A 221 -4.15 -3.81 -0.86
N VAL A 222 -4.03 -3.50 -2.16
CA VAL A 222 -2.80 -3.05 -2.81
C VAL A 222 -3.05 -1.81 -3.65
N SER A 223 -2.05 -0.91 -3.71
CA SER A 223 -2.04 0.26 -4.59
C SER A 223 -1.03 0.09 -5.72
N GLY A 224 -1.47 0.17 -6.96
CA GLY A 224 -0.59 0.04 -8.12
C GLY A 224 0.46 1.15 -8.21
N HIS A 225 0.12 2.40 -7.83
CA HIS A 225 1.07 3.50 -7.87
C HIS A 225 2.26 3.37 -6.91
N LYS A 226 2.18 2.51 -5.89
CA LYS A 226 3.30 2.13 -5.03
C LYS A 226 4.02 0.89 -5.54
N LEU A 227 3.30 0.06 -6.31
CA LEU A 227 3.81 -1.12 -7.00
C LEU A 227 4.22 -0.76 -8.44
N TYR A 228 4.90 0.38 -8.64
CA TYR A 228 5.50 0.82 -9.91
C TYR A 228 4.53 0.93 -11.10
N ALA A 229 3.21 0.96 -10.87
CA ALA A 229 2.15 1.10 -11.89
C ALA A 229 1.28 2.34 -11.62
N PRO A 230 1.70 3.55 -12.05
CA PRO A 230 1.09 4.84 -11.66
C PRO A 230 -0.20 5.19 -12.42
N PHE A 231 -0.92 4.22 -13.00
CA PHE A 231 -2.08 4.45 -13.87
C PHE A 231 -3.43 4.40 -13.13
N GLY A 232 -3.44 4.65 -11.82
CA GLY A 232 -4.67 4.79 -11.03
C GLY A 232 -5.45 3.48 -10.85
N ALA A 233 -4.74 2.36 -10.69
CA ALA A 233 -5.31 1.08 -10.33
C ALA A 233 -4.79 0.61 -8.97
N GLY A 234 -5.66 -0.07 -8.23
CA GLY A 234 -5.38 -0.85 -7.05
C GLY A 234 -6.32 -2.04 -7.04
N VAL A 235 -6.24 -2.88 -6.03
CA VAL A 235 -7.10 -4.05 -5.90
C VAL A 235 -7.51 -4.28 -4.45
N LEU A 236 -8.73 -4.81 -4.29
CA LEU A 236 -9.16 -5.58 -3.13
C LEU A 236 -9.23 -7.05 -3.56
N VAL A 237 -8.51 -7.91 -2.85
CA VAL A 237 -8.54 -9.36 -3.10
C VAL A 237 -8.99 -10.08 -1.84
N GLY A 238 -9.88 -11.05 -1.96
CA GLY A 238 -10.29 -11.89 -0.82
C GLY A 238 -11.66 -12.52 -0.94
N ARG A 239 -12.17 -13.03 0.17
CA ARG A 239 -13.38 -13.84 0.28
C ARG A 239 -14.59 -13.21 -0.41
N ALA A 240 -15.26 -14.01 -1.23
CA ALA A 240 -16.39 -13.60 -2.05
C ALA A 240 -17.66 -13.30 -1.22
N ASP A 241 -17.90 -14.04 -0.16
CA ASP A 241 -19.20 -14.07 0.51
C ASP A 241 -19.70 -12.72 1.05
N TRP A 242 -18.83 -11.92 1.71
CA TRP A 242 -19.22 -10.57 2.15
C TRP A 242 -19.38 -9.62 0.98
N LEU A 243 -18.54 -9.76 -0.05
CA LEU A 243 -18.60 -8.95 -1.27
C LEU A 243 -19.88 -9.24 -2.05
N ASP A 244 -20.25 -10.51 -2.23
CA ASP A 244 -21.46 -10.93 -2.96
C ASP A 244 -22.74 -10.58 -2.20
N ALA A 245 -22.71 -10.60 -0.87
CA ALA A 245 -23.86 -10.24 -0.05
C ALA A 245 -24.11 -8.71 0.02
N ALA A 246 -23.06 -7.90 -0.17
CA ALA A 246 -23.16 -6.45 -0.06
C ALA A 246 -23.87 -5.83 -1.27
N PRO A 247 -24.50 -4.63 -1.10
CA PRO A 247 -24.86 -3.79 -2.23
C PRO A 247 -23.60 -3.44 -3.06
N PRO A 248 -23.75 -3.10 -4.35
CA PRO A 248 -22.61 -2.67 -5.14
C PRO A 248 -21.92 -1.46 -4.49
N TYR A 249 -20.60 -1.40 -4.59
CA TYR A 249 -19.82 -0.26 -4.07
C TYR A 249 -20.24 1.05 -4.72
N LEU A 250 -20.42 1.01 -6.06
CA LEU A 250 -21.00 2.09 -6.86
C LEU A 250 -22.17 1.52 -7.67
N ALA A 251 -23.33 2.13 -7.55
CA ALA A 251 -24.49 1.77 -8.36
C ALA A 251 -24.37 2.38 -9.75
N GLY A 252 -24.38 1.55 -10.80
CA GLY A 252 -24.26 2.03 -12.17
C GLY A 252 -24.24 0.93 -13.21
N GLY A 253 -24.13 1.32 -14.47
CA GLY A 253 -24.04 0.38 -15.57
C GLY A 253 -22.79 -0.50 -15.42
N GLY A 254 -22.94 -1.82 -15.65
CA GLY A 254 -21.90 -2.84 -15.46
C GLY A 254 -22.03 -3.60 -14.15
N ALA A 255 -22.48 -2.95 -13.08
CA ALA A 255 -22.79 -3.60 -11.81
C ALA A 255 -24.18 -4.26 -11.78
N THR A 256 -24.99 -4.15 -12.83
CA THR A 256 -26.35 -4.67 -12.92
C THR A 256 -26.45 -5.81 -13.92
N SER A 257 -27.24 -6.84 -13.59
CA SER A 257 -27.68 -7.89 -14.53
C SER A 257 -29.09 -7.61 -15.11
N HIS A 258 -29.91 -6.81 -14.38
CA HIS A 258 -31.24 -6.39 -14.82
C HIS A 258 -31.65 -5.07 -14.15
N VAL A 259 -32.32 -4.20 -14.90
CA VAL A 259 -32.99 -3.00 -14.37
C VAL A 259 -34.37 -2.94 -15.03
N GLY A 260 -35.43 -3.04 -14.25
CA GLY A 260 -36.82 -2.89 -14.72
C GLY A 260 -37.32 -1.45 -14.65
N ALA A 261 -38.58 -1.26 -14.94
CA ALA A 261 -39.24 0.07 -14.92
C ALA A 261 -39.45 0.62 -13.51
N ALA A 262 -39.64 -0.22 -12.52
CA ALA A 262 -39.79 0.19 -11.13
C ALA A 262 -38.45 0.37 -10.44
N THR A 263 -38.33 1.36 -9.55
CA THR A 263 -37.07 1.70 -8.86
C THR A 263 -36.49 0.56 -8.02
N HIS A 264 -37.29 -0.38 -7.58
CA HIS A 264 -36.88 -1.55 -6.80
C HIS A 264 -36.65 -2.80 -7.66
N ASP A 265 -36.95 -2.76 -8.96
CA ASP A 265 -36.71 -3.89 -9.89
C ASP A 265 -35.29 -3.82 -10.45
N VAL A 266 -34.33 -4.08 -9.57
CA VAL A 266 -32.91 -4.11 -9.91
C VAL A 266 -32.30 -5.43 -9.44
N ARG A 267 -31.59 -6.12 -10.35
CA ARG A 267 -30.74 -7.25 -10.00
C ARG A 267 -29.29 -6.88 -10.29
N TRP A 268 -28.47 -7.04 -9.28
CA TRP A 268 -27.06 -6.73 -9.37
C TRP A 268 -26.27 -7.87 -10.04
N ALA A 269 -25.17 -7.54 -10.66
CA ALA A 269 -24.21 -8.52 -11.16
C ALA A 269 -23.64 -9.35 -10.01
N THR A 270 -23.06 -10.51 -10.33
CA THR A 270 -22.32 -11.37 -9.40
C THR A 270 -20.81 -11.15 -9.55
N GLY A 271 -20.04 -11.55 -8.52
CA GLY A 271 -18.60 -11.48 -8.56
C GLY A 271 -18.04 -10.05 -8.62
N PRO A 272 -16.80 -9.87 -9.09
CA PRO A 272 -16.12 -8.58 -9.12
C PRO A 272 -16.89 -7.48 -9.86
N ALA A 273 -17.61 -7.83 -10.94
CA ALA A 273 -18.41 -6.90 -11.74
C ALA A 273 -19.45 -6.13 -10.90
N ARG A 274 -19.93 -6.71 -9.80
CA ARG A 274 -20.84 -6.07 -8.84
C ARG A 274 -20.28 -4.77 -8.27
N HIS A 275 -18.98 -4.68 -8.11
CA HIS A 275 -18.27 -3.57 -7.47
C HIS A 275 -17.51 -2.67 -8.45
N GLU A 276 -17.44 -3.05 -9.73
CA GLU A 276 -16.73 -2.35 -10.80
C GLU A 276 -17.70 -1.63 -11.77
N ALA A 277 -18.58 -0.78 -11.23
CA ALA A 277 -19.53 -0.03 -12.06
C ALA A 277 -18.84 0.98 -12.97
N GLY A 278 -19.42 1.21 -14.13
CA GLY A 278 -18.91 2.14 -15.14
C GLY A 278 -17.98 1.47 -16.14
N THR A 279 -17.19 2.28 -16.84
CA THR A 279 -16.10 1.79 -17.68
C THR A 279 -14.88 1.53 -16.81
N PRO A 280 -14.36 0.30 -16.76
CA PRO A 280 -13.24 -0.02 -15.89
C PRO A 280 -11.94 0.64 -16.38
N ASN A 281 -10.99 0.85 -15.47
CA ASN A 281 -9.65 1.35 -15.77
C ASN A 281 -8.79 0.24 -16.40
N LEU A 282 -9.02 -0.05 -17.68
CA LEU A 282 -8.31 -1.09 -18.43
C LEU A 282 -6.79 -0.87 -18.42
N LEU A 283 -6.35 0.37 -18.70
CA LEU A 283 -4.91 0.67 -18.80
C LEU A 283 -4.21 0.50 -17.45
N GLY A 284 -4.86 0.94 -16.38
CA GLY A 284 -4.34 0.77 -15.03
C GLY A 284 -4.27 -0.70 -14.60
N ALA A 285 -5.29 -1.49 -14.93
CA ALA A 285 -5.32 -2.93 -14.63
C ALA A 285 -4.20 -3.68 -15.37
N VAL A 286 -4.00 -3.38 -16.66
CA VAL A 286 -2.96 -4.02 -17.49
C VAL A 286 -1.56 -3.58 -17.03
N ALA A 287 -1.37 -2.31 -16.70
CA ALA A 287 -0.11 -1.81 -16.15
C ALA A 287 0.25 -2.51 -14.82
N LEU A 288 -0.73 -2.63 -13.92
CA LEU A 288 -0.53 -3.32 -12.63
C LEU A 288 -0.18 -4.79 -12.84
N ALA A 289 -0.90 -5.49 -13.72
CA ALA A 289 -0.63 -6.89 -14.03
C ALA A 289 0.75 -7.09 -14.67
N ALA A 290 1.20 -6.18 -15.54
CA ALA A 290 2.51 -6.25 -16.14
C ALA A 290 3.64 -6.18 -15.10
N VAL A 291 3.50 -5.31 -14.09
CA VAL A 291 4.46 -5.24 -12.98
C VAL A 291 4.36 -6.48 -12.10
N CYS A 292 3.17 -6.96 -11.78
CA CYS A 292 2.99 -8.20 -11.02
C CYS A 292 3.68 -9.38 -11.72
N ALA A 293 3.50 -9.53 -13.03
CA ALA A 293 4.16 -10.57 -13.83
C ALA A 293 5.70 -10.42 -13.82
N ALA A 294 6.21 -9.19 -14.00
CA ALA A 294 7.64 -8.92 -13.96
C ALA A 294 8.26 -9.24 -12.59
N LEU A 295 7.59 -8.87 -11.50
CA LEU A 295 8.03 -9.19 -10.14
C LEU A 295 7.94 -10.69 -9.84
N SER A 296 6.91 -11.40 -10.35
CA SER A 296 6.80 -12.86 -10.20
C SER A 296 7.91 -13.62 -10.94
N GLY A 297 8.37 -13.07 -12.08
CA GLY A 297 9.48 -13.65 -12.85
C GLY A 297 10.88 -13.26 -12.37
N ALA A 298 11.00 -12.36 -11.41
CA ALA A 298 12.27 -11.86 -10.89
C ALA A 298 12.79 -12.68 -9.70
N ASP A 299 14.09 -12.62 -9.46
CA ASP A 299 14.69 -13.11 -8.22
C ASP A 299 14.34 -12.15 -7.07
N ARG A 300 13.22 -12.43 -6.39
CA ARG A 300 12.71 -11.62 -5.28
C ARG A 300 13.66 -11.63 -4.08
N ALA A 301 14.48 -12.66 -3.91
CA ALA A 301 15.47 -12.73 -2.84
C ALA A 301 16.61 -11.75 -3.11
N ALA A 302 17.15 -11.75 -4.33
CA ALA A 302 18.20 -10.80 -4.72
C ALA A 302 17.71 -9.34 -4.66
N LEU A 303 16.46 -9.06 -5.07
CA LEU A 303 15.88 -7.72 -4.94
C LEU A 303 15.74 -7.31 -3.47
N HIS A 304 15.33 -8.22 -2.61
CA HIS A 304 15.24 -7.98 -1.17
C HIS A 304 16.60 -7.69 -0.56
N ASP A 305 17.62 -8.51 -0.85
CA ASP A 305 18.97 -8.36 -0.32
C ASP A 305 19.59 -7.02 -0.74
N ALA A 306 19.42 -6.62 -2.00
CA ALA A 306 19.87 -5.33 -2.49
C ALA A 306 19.16 -4.16 -1.77
N GLU A 307 17.85 -4.24 -1.56
CA GLU A 307 17.10 -3.23 -0.80
C GLU A 307 17.57 -3.17 0.66
N GLN A 308 17.79 -4.31 1.31
CA GLN A 308 18.24 -4.35 2.69
C GLN A 308 19.65 -3.77 2.84
N ALA A 309 20.55 -3.99 1.87
CA ALA A 309 21.88 -3.38 1.86
C ALA A 309 21.80 -1.84 1.78
N LEU A 310 20.96 -1.30 0.88
CA LEU A 310 20.71 0.15 0.78
C LEU A 310 20.06 0.71 2.05
N LEU A 311 19.08 0.00 2.62
CA LEU A 311 18.42 0.42 3.85
C LEU A 311 19.39 0.43 5.05
N ALA A 312 20.25 -0.57 5.18
CA ALA A 312 21.28 -0.61 6.22
C ALA A 312 22.22 0.59 6.07
N ARG A 313 22.75 0.83 4.85
CA ARG A 313 23.60 1.99 4.56
C ARG A 313 22.93 3.32 4.95
N LEU A 314 21.65 3.51 4.60
CA LEU A 314 20.89 4.70 4.96
C LEU A 314 20.75 4.86 6.48
N ARG A 315 20.38 3.80 7.18
CA ARG A 315 20.15 3.85 8.62
C ARG A 315 21.45 4.00 9.43
N ASP A 316 22.50 3.32 9.03
CA ASP A 316 23.85 3.45 9.65
C ASP A 316 24.37 4.88 9.45
N GLY A 317 24.21 5.43 8.25
CA GLY A 317 24.57 6.82 7.97
C GLY A 317 23.76 7.83 8.80
N ILE A 318 22.44 7.64 8.94
CA ILE A 318 21.59 8.45 9.82
C ILE A 318 22.07 8.34 11.28
N ALA A 319 22.37 7.14 11.75
CA ALA A 319 22.82 6.91 13.13
C ALA A 319 24.18 7.56 13.44
N ALA A 320 25.03 7.74 12.42
CA ALA A 320 26.30 8.42 12.53
C ALA A 320 26.18 9.95 12.64
N LEU A 321 25.02 10.54 12.35
CA LEU A 321 24.77 11.98 12.41
C LEU A 321 24.13 12.36 13.76
N PRO A 322 24.86 13.03 14.69
CA PRO A 322 24.39 13.25 16.06
C PRO A 322 23.17 14.20 16.15
N HIS A 323 22.90 14.97 15.12
CA HIS A 323 21.75 15.87 15.01
C HIS A 323 20.53 15.23 14.30
N VAL A 324 20.64 13.97 13.84
CA VAL A 324 19.55 13.25 13.19
C VAL A 324 19.04 12.13 14.12
N VAL A 325 17.72 12.04 14.31
CA VAL A 325 17.10 11.04 15.18
C VAL A 325 16.12 10.20 14.40
N GLU A 326 16.39 8.91 14.30
CA GLU A 326 15.49 7.94 13.61
C GLU A 326 14.21 7.70 14.40
N LEU A 327 13.06 7.66 13.71
CA LEU A 327 11.78 7.24 14.25
C LEU A 327 11.61 5.72 14.09
N ARG A 328 11.13 5.06 15.14
CA ARG A 328 10.88 3.60 15.13
C ARG A 328 9.73 3.25 16.06
N THR A 329 8.92 2.27 15.66
CA THR A 329 7.82 1.71 16.47
C THR A 329 8.32 0.53 17.30
N PHE A 330 9.03 -0.39 16.66
CA PHE A 330 9.61 -1.59 17.24
C PHE A 330 11.10 -1.38 17.57
N GLY A 331 11.80 -2.44 17.86
CA GLY A 331 13.24 -2.37 18.15
C GLY A 331 14.09 -2.00 16.92
N PRO A 332 15.36 -1.65 17.14
CA PRO A 332 16.28 -1.28 16.05
C PRO A 332 16.45 -2.39 15.01
N ASP A 333 16.39 -3.65 15.43
CA ASP A 333 16.58 -4.83 14.58
C ASP A 333 15.29 -5.38 13.98
N ALA A 334 14.15 -4.68 14.15
CA ALA A 334 12.89 -5.10 13.58
C ALA A 334 12.97 -5.16 12.05
N PRO A 335 12.48 -6.25 11.41
CA PRO A 335 12.46 -6.36 9.94
C PRO A 335 11.72 -5.19 9.30
N ARG A 336 12.28 -4.62 8.22
CA ARG A 336 11.74 -3.43 7.55
C ARG A 336 11.70 -3.59 6.03
N VAL A 337 10.85 -2.81 5.42
CA VAL A 337 10.93 -2.49 3.99
C VAL A 337 11.73 -1.19 3.81
N GLY A 338 12.11 -0.84 2.60
CA GLY A 338 12.99 0.26 2.24
C GLY A 338 12.53 1.67 2.68
N ILE A 339 12.21 1.86 3.96
CA ILE A 339 11.70 3.13 4.53
C ILE A 339 12.46 3.46 5.82
N ALA A 340 12.95 4.69 5.91
CA ALA A 340 13.47 5.27 7.14
C ALA A 340 12.87 6.67 7.37
N SER A 341 12.26 6.89 8.54
CA SER A 341 11.81 8.21 8.95
C SER A 341 12.68 8.76 10.07
N PHE A 342 12.96 10.05 10.01
CA PHE A 342 13.86 10.72 10.94
C PHE A 342 13.50 12.21 11.11
N VAL A 343 14.10 12.83 12.07
CA VAL A 343 14.06 14.29 12.29
C VAL A 343 15.47 14.85 12.35
N VAL A 344 15.63 16.09 11.89
CA VAL A 344 16.85 16.88 12.06
C VAL A 344 16.61 17.86 13.22
N ALA A 345 17.36 17.72 14.29
CA ALA A 345 17.18 18.52 15.49
C ALA A 345 17.39 20.02 15.22
N GLY A 346 16.56 20.87 15.78
CA GLY A 346 16.60 22.31 15.57
C GLY A 346 16.17 22.78 14.17
N ARG A 347 15.69 21.89 13.29
CA ARG A 347 15.29 22.23 11.92
C ARG A 347 13.84 21.83 11.67
N ASP A 348 13.10 22.68 10.96
CA ASP A 348 11.77 22.32 10.45
C ASP A 348 11.88 21.29 9.30
N SER A 349 11.03 20.27 9.29
CA SER A 349 11.12 19.18 8.33
C SER A 349 10.78 19.63 6.90
N ALA A 350 9.85 20.60 6.73
CA ALA A 350 9.51 21.12 5.42
C ALA A 350 10.64 22.00 4.85
N GLU A 351 11.32 22.77 5.71
CA GLU A 351 12.50 23.55 5.31
C GLU A 351 13.66 22.63 4.88
N VAL A 352 13.91 21.55 5.63
CA VAL A 352 14.94 20.56 5.25
C VAL A 352 14.58 19.89 3.94
N ALA A 353 13.33 19.45 3.73
CA ALA A 353 12.91 18.84 2.48
C ALA A 353 13.05 19.81 1.28
N ALA A 354 12.67 21.07 1.47
CA ALA A 354 12.84 22.12 0.47
C ALA A 354 14.32 22.40 0.16
N HIS A 355 15.19 22.42 1.17
CA HIS A 355 16.64 22.56 0.99
C HIS A 355 17.24 21.39 0.17
N LEU A 356 16.90 20.16 0.53
CA LEU A 356 17.34 18.95 -0.20
C LEU A 356 16.92 19.00 -1.68
N ALA A 357 15.69 19.40 -1.94
CA ALA A 357 15.18 19.52 -3.32
C ALA A 357 15.85 20.64 -4.10
N ALA A 358 16.06 21.83 -3.47
CA ALA A 358 16.56 23.00 -4.17
C ALA A 358 18.08 22.99 -4.44
N HIS A 359 18.85 22.34 -3.57
CA HIS A 359 20.32 22.42 -3.60
C HIS A 359 20.99 21.07 -3.95
N HIS A 360 20.25 19.97 -3.87
CA HIS A 360 20.81 18.62 -4.06
C HIS A 360 19.99 17.75 -5.03
N ASP A 361 18.88 18.28 -5.60
CA ASP A 361 17.96 17.52 -6.45
C ASP A 361 17.41 16.24 -5.79
N ILE A 362 17.30 16.23 -4.45
CA ILE A 362 16.84 15.08 -3.66
C ILE A 362 15.40 15.28 -3.21
N GLY A 363 14.51 14.40 -3.65
CA GLY A 363 13.12 14.33 -3.21
C GLY A 363 12.94 13.36 -2.03
N VAL A 364 12.50 13.89 -0.89
CA VAL A 364 12.06 13.12 0.30
C VAL A 364 10.67 13.59 0.72
N ARG A 365 10.01 12.83 1.60
CA ARG A 365 8.72 13.23 2.17
C ARG A 365 8.90 13.92 3.50
N ASP A 366 8.12 14.99 3.74
CA ASP A 366 7.98 15.64 5.04
C ASP A 366 6.57 15.53 5.60
N GLY A 367 6.40 15.78 6.91
CA GLY A 367 5.11 15.86 7.59
C GLY A 367 4.80 14.70 8.52
N LEU A 368 3.53 14.27 8.55
CA LEU A 368 3.01 13.20 9.42
C LEU A 368 2.51 11.97 8.64
N PHE A 369 2.81 11.89 7.35
CA PHE A 369 2.67 10.73 6.44
C PHE A 369 1.29 10.06 6.42
N CYS A 370 0.20 10.83 6.62
CA CYS A 370 -1.16 10.30 6.76
C CYS A 370 -1.30 9.19 7.84
N ALA A 371 -0.46 9.25 8.88
CA ALA A 371 -0.48 8.38 10.06
C ALA A 371 -0.26 9.23 11.33
N HIS A 372 -1.06 10.30 11.47
CA HIS A 372 -0.85 11.33 12.47
C HIS A 372 -0.72 10.82 13.91
N PRO A 373 -1.56 9.86 14.39
CA PRO A 373 -1.41 9.35 15.75
C PRO A 373 -0.05 8.68 15.97
N LEU A 374 0.37 7.84 15.00
CA LEU A 374 1.66 7.16 15.06
C LEU A 374 2.81 8.15 15.03
N ALA A 375 2.84 9.03 14.02
CA ALA A 375 3.95 9.97 13.84
C ALA A 375 4.16 10.85 15.07
N ARG A 376 3.09 11.41 15.67
CA ARG A 376 3.17 12.22 16.89
C ARG A 376 3.71 11.43 18.08
N ARG A 377 3.27 10.18 18.27
CA ARG A 377 3.79 9.30 19.31
C ARG A 377 5.30 9.08 19.12
N LEU A 378 5.73 8.71 17.91
CA LEU A 378 7.13 8.43 17.60
C LEU A 378 8.04 9.65 17.78
N LEU A 379 7.55 10.85 17.46
CA LEU A 379 8.26 12.10 17.71
C LEU A 379 8.46 12.34 19.22
N THR A 380 7.42 12.10 20.02
CA THR A 380 7.52 12.20 21.49
C THR A 380 8.51 11.18 22.05
N GLU A 381 8.45 9.94 21.59
CA GLU A 381 9.36 8.87 22.01
C GLU A 381 10.81 9.14 21.55
N ALA A 382 10.99 9.70 20.34
CA ALA A 382 12.31 10.11 19.85
C ALA A 382 12.93 11.21 20.72
N ALA A 383 12.15 12.20 21.14
CA ALA A 383 12.59 13.24 22.08
C ALA A 383 13.01 12.63 23.42
N GLY A 384 12.23 11.69 23.96
CA GLY A 384 12.57 10.98 25.20
C GLY A 384 13.86 10.15 25.08
N ARG A 385 14.02 9.37 23.99
CA ARG A 385 15.22 8.54 23.78
C ARG A 385 16.49 9.35 23.57
N SER A 386 16.41 10.46 22.83
CA SER A 386 17.56 11.30 22.52
C SER A 386 17.89 12.33 23.60
N GLY A 387 16.98 12.57 24.55
CA GLY A 387 17.06 13.65 25.54
C GLY A 387 16.94 15.08 24.94
N ARG A 388 16.58 15.19 23.65
CA ARG A 388 16.50 16.44 22.91
C ARG A 388 15.15 17.11 23.09
N ARG A 389 15.16 18.45 23.23
CA ARG A 389 13.96 19.28 23.32
C ARG A 389 13.68 20.10 22.07
N ASP A 390 14.59 20.04 21.11
CA ASP A 390 14.60 20.79 19.85
C ASP A 390 14.14 19.99 18.63
N LEU A 391 13.44 18.87 18.85
CA LEU A 391 12.89 18.09 17.74
C LEU A 391 11.64 18.78 17.16
N PRO A 392 11.51 18.83 15.81
CA PRO A 392 10.36 19.43 15.15
C PRO A 392 9.08 18.59 15.35
N PRO A 393 7.88 19.20 15.17
CA PRO A 393 6.59 18.51 15.30
C PRO A 393 6.22 17.61 14.12
N THR A 394 7.05 17.59 13.09
CA THR A 394 6.90 16.79 11.87
C THR A 394 8.23 16.10 11.54
N ALA A 395 8.21 15.12 10.66
CA ALA A 395 9.38 14.32 10.34
C ALA A 395 9.68 14.32 8.84
N LEU A 396 10.88 13.85 8.50
CA LEU A 396 11.28 13.47 7.15
C LEU A 396 11.19 11.96 6.98
N ARG A 397 10.92 11.53 5.78
CA ARG A 397 10.92 10.11 5.41
C ARG A 397 11.67 9.94 4.09
N ALA A 398 12.77 9.19 4.13
CA ALA A 398 13.43 8.67 2.95
C ALA A 398 12.92 7.25 2.67
N SER A 399 12.61 6.95 1.44
CA SER A 399 12.17 5.62 1.01
C SER A 399 12.79 5.24 -0.32
N ILE A 400 13.31 4.02 -0.36
CA ILE A 400 14.06 3.44 -1.46
C ILE A 400 13.23 2.36 -2.18
N GLY A 401 13.61 2.03 -3.40
CA GLY A 401 12.99 1.00 -4.21
C GLY A 401 13.87 0.59 -5.39
N LEU A 402 13.28 -0.03 -6.42
CA LEU A 402 14.00 -0.65 -7.54
C LEU A 402 15.00 0.25 -8.28
N GLY A 403 14.78 1.56 -8.32
CA GLY A 403 15.68 2.51 -8.98
C GLY A 403 16.63 3.24 -8.04
N SER A 404 16.67 2.87 -6.76
CA SER A 404 17.57 3.51 -5.80
C SER A 404 18.97 2.90 -5.88
N THR A 405 20.01 3.71 -5.67
CA THR A 405 21.40 3.29 -5.69
C THR A 405 22.16 3.74 -4.43
N GLU A 406 23.37 3.24 -4.22
CA GLU A 406 24.23 3.68 -3.12
C GLU A 406 24.55 5.17 -3.22
N GLU A 407 24.79 5.68 -4.43
CA GLU A 407 25.07 7.10 -4.68
C GLU A 407 23.90 7.98 -4.26
N HIS A 408 22.64 7.53 -4.46
CA HIS A 408 21.46 8.26 -4.01
C HIS A 408 21.41 8.36 -2.48
N VAL A 409 21.73 7.28 -1.78
CA VAL A 409 21.79 7.23 -0.31
C VAL A 409 22.92 8.12 0.20
N ASP A 410 24.11 8.01 -0.40
CA ASP A 410 25.29 8.79 -0.01
C ASP A 410 25.07 10.30 -0.21
N ALA A 411 24.43 10.69 -1.32
CA ALA A 411 24.08 12.08 -1.56
C ALA A 411 23.15 12.64 -0.49
N LEU A 412 22.11 11.87 -0.06
CA LEU A 412 21.25 12.27 1.04
C LEU A 412 22.04 12.42 2.34
N LEU A 413 22.87 11.45 2.70
CA LEU A 413 23.65 11.47 3.92
C LEU A 413 24.65 12.64 3.96
N ALA A 414 25.33 12.90 2.83
CA ALA A 414 26.23 14.05 2.68
C ALA A 414 25.47 15.37 2.85
N ALA A 415 24.30 15.51 2.25
CA ALA A 415 23.47 16.71 2.39
C ALA A 415 22.99 16.91 3.83
N LEU A 416 22.52 15.83 4.50
CA LEU A 416 22.11 15.89 5.92
C LEU A 416 23.27 16.27 6.85
N ALA A 417 24.50 15.83 6.58
CA ALA A 417 25.69 16.14 7.37
C ALA A 417 25.99 17.64 7.40
N THR A 418 25.60 18.40 6.37
CA THR A 418 25.79 19.88 6.31
C THR A 418 24.81 20.65 7.17
N LEU A 419 23.78 20.01 7.71
CA LEU A 419 22.70 20.66 8.47
C LEU A 419 22.93 20.64 9.99
N GLY A 420 24.01 20.02 10.46
CA GLY A 420 24.39 19.90 11.86
C GLY A 420 25.03 21.14 12.46
#